data_be498445c0159f274925017d717362e2
#
_entry.id   be498445c0159f274925017d717362e2
#
_cell.length_a   1.000
_cell.length_b   1.000
_cell.length_c   1.000
_cell.angle_alpha   90.00
_cell.angle_beta   90.00
_cell.angle_gamma   90.00
#
_symmetry.space_group_name_H-M   'P 1'
#
loop_
_entity.id
_entity.type
_entity.pdbx_description
1 polymer ?
#
loop_
_entity_poly.entity_id
_entity_poly.type
_entity_poly.pdbx_seq_one_letter_code
_entity_poly.pdbx_strand_id
1 'polypeptide(L)'
;MPQIKDNGADVISRYCPIKLYFWDITESAEQLLGMLPSSYAYHEEVAARFRSEARRKEWLAVRVLLHRVADISEPIAYKESGGPYFVHTPSSVSISHTSHFACLALGNAPFGVDIEQYGAKALALTDKFLKPQEKELVSQTSIAPEQFAVLAWSAKEAVYKAADDVSLGLFQDITIEHVDEPKALLSVRVQHQSDCGVGEVWKVSYVFMPHFVLTLCFKDGERIVRESL
;
A
#
# COMPACT_ATOMS: atom_id res chain seq x y z
N MET A 1 4.46 1.77 23.77
CA MET A 1 3.85 1.72 22.43
C MET A 1 4.94 2.07 21.43
N PRO A 2 5.41 1.16 20.57
CA PRO A 2 6.33 1.51 19.52
C PRO A 2 5.56 2.15 18.36
N GLN A 3 5.32 3.46 18.45
CA GLN A 3 5.00 4.25 17.28
C GLN A 3 6.31 4.39 16.50
N ILE A 4 6.36 3.90 15.26
CA ILE A 4 7.40 4.30 14.33
C ILE A 4 7.23 5.80 14.13
N LYS A 5 8.05 6.58 14.84
CA LYS A 5 8.09 8.04 14.66
C LYS A 5 8.58 8.34 13.24
N ASP A 6 7.75 8.82 12.53
CA ASP A 6 7.49 9.46 11.30
C ASP A 6 8.65 10.31 10.72
N ASN A 7 9.51 9.67 9.90
CA ASN A 7 10.37 10.41 8.98
C ASN A 7 10.02 10.12 7.49
N GLY A 8 9.14 9.16 7.22
CA GLY A 8 8.74 8.78 5.86
C GLY A 8 7.40 9.37 5.42
N ALA A 9 6.47 9.61 6.35
CA ALA A 9 5.15 10.16 6.05
C ALA A 9 5.22 11.60 5.54
N ASP A 10 6.17 12.41 6.01
CA ASP A 10 6.36 13.78 5.55
C ASP A 10 6.76 13.92 4.07
N VAL A 11 7.48 12.93 3.53
CA VAL A 11 7.84 12.93 2.09
C VAL A 11 6.63 12.57 1.24
N ILE A 12 5.82 11.64 1.72
CA ILE A 12 4.65 11.12 1.00
C ILE A 12 3.46 12.08 1.11
N SER A 13 3.24 12.68 2.29
CA SER A 13 2.12 13.61 2.54
C SER A 13 2.17 14.90 1.72
N ARG A 14 3.30 15.19 1.05
CA ARG A 14 3.43 16.36 0.16
C ARG A 14 2.50 16.33 -1.04
N TYR A 15 2.04 15.14 -1.45
CA TYR A 15 1.30 14.96 -2.70
C TYR A 15 -0.21 14.74 -2.52
N CYS A 16 -0.67 14.32 -1.34
CA CYS A 16 -2.09 14.11 -1.05
C CYS A 16 -2.32 14.15 0.46
N PRO A 17 -3.42 14.69 0.98
CA PRO A 17 -3.75 14.69 2.40
C PRO A 17 -4.16 13.28 2.86
N ILE A 18 -3.20 12.35 2.86
CA ILE A 18 -3.35 10.98 3.28
C ILE A 18 -2.69 10.81 4.64
N LYS A 19 -3.43 10.27 5.60
CA LYS A 19 -2.91 9.90 6.90
C LYS A 19 -2.42 8.45 6.84
N LEU A 20 -1.17 8.23 7.20
CA LEU A 20 -0.52 6.92 7.24
C LEU A 20 -0.32 6.49 8.69
N TYR A 21 -0.70 5.26 8.99
CA TYR A 21 -0.54 4.65 10.29
C TYR A 21 0.21 3.32 10.14
N PHE A 22 1.19 3.09 11.02
CA PHE A 22 2.03 1.89 10.99
C PHE A 22 1.99 1.17 12.33
N TRP A 23 2.06 -0.15 12.26
CA TRP A 23 2.17 -1.04 13.42
C TRP A 23 3.30 -2.04 13.19
N ASP A 24 4.23 -2.11 14.14
CA ASP A 24 5.22 -3.18 14.22
C ASP A 24 4.57 -4.37 14.93
N ILE A 25 4.41 -5.48 14.21
CA ILE A 25 3.65 -6.65 14.66
C ILE A 25 4.55 -7.52 15.54
N THR A 26 4.71 -7.13 16.79
CA THR A 26 5.49 -7.88 17.80
C THR A 26 4.62 -8.79 18.67
N GLU A 27 3.32 -8.50 18.75
CA GLU A 27 2.36 -9.19 19.58
C GLU A 27 1.93 -10.54 19.00
N SER A 28 1.39 -11.43 19.86
CA SER A 28 0.61 -12.60 19.43
C SER A 28 -0.79 -12.20 18.94
N ALA A 29 -1.46 -13.09 18.20
CA ALA A 29 -2.85 -12.85 17.78
C ALA A 29 -3.79 -12.65 18.97
N GLU A 30 -3.58 -13.37 20.08
CA GLU A 30 -4.36 -13.22 21.31
C GLU A 30 -4.16 -11.84 21.96
N GLN A 31 -2.92 -11.35 22.00
CA GLN A 31 -2.62 -10.01 22.51
C GLN A 31 -3.26 -8.92 21.64
N LEU A 32 -3.19 -9.03 20.31
CA LEU A 32 -3.84 -8.10 19.39
C LEU A 32 -5.37 -8.13 19.55
N LEU A 33 -5.97 -9.31 19.71
CA LEU A 33 -7.41 -9.45 20.00
C LEU A 33 -7.79 -8.74 21.30
N GLY A 34 -6.99 -8.87 22.35
CA GLY A 34 -7.20 -8.17 23.62
C GLY A 34 -7.14 -6.64 23.54
N MET A 35 -6.59 -6.09 22.45
CA MET A 35 -6.57 -4.65 22.17
C MET A 35 -7.83 -4.16 21.46
N LEU A 36 -8.65 -5.05 20.91
CA LEU A 36 -9.80 -4.71 20.09
C LEU A 36 -11.09 -4.60 20.90
N PRO A 37 -12.08 -3.80 20.45
CA PRO A 37 -13.37 -3.72 21.14
C PRO A 37 -14.11 -5.06 21.12
N SER A 38 -14.61 -5.48 22.28
CA SER A 38 -15.41 -6.72 22.42
C SER A 38 -16.78 -6.68 21.74
N SER A 39 -17.21 -5.48 21.31
CA SER A 39 -18.48 -5.28 20.57
C SER A 39 -18.46 -5.85 19.14
N TYR A 40 -17.28 -6.19 18.61
CA TYR A 40 -17.13 -6.80 17.30
C TYR A 40 -16.77 -8.28 17.42
N ALA A 41 -17.31 -9.10 16.53
CA ALA A 41 -17.06 -10.55 16.49
C ALA A 41 -15.69 -10.91 15.86
N TYR A 42 -14.65 -10.13 16.17
CA TYR A 42 -13.31 -10.32 15.58
C TYR A 42 -12.67 -11.66 15.95
N HIS A 43 -13.01 -12.20 17.12
CA HIS A 43 -12.52 -13.51 17.56
C HIS A 43 -13.03 -14.62 16.65
N GLU A 44 -14.33 -14.65 16.40
CA GLU A 44 -14.98 -15.63 15.55
C GLU A 44 -14.56 -15.45 14.08
N GLU A 45 -14.51 -14.19 13.62
CA GLU A 45 -14.14 -13.85 12.24
C GLU A 45 -12.71 -14.28 11.93
N VAL A 46 -11.74 -13.96 12.79
CA VAL A 46 -10.34 -14.32 12.55
C VAL A 46 -10.12 -15.83 12.64
N ALA A 47 -10.81 -16.52 13.55
CA ALA A 47 -10.72 -17.96 13.70
C ALA A 47 -11.30 -18.70 12.49
N ALA A 48 -12.43 -18.22 11.95
CA ALA A 48 -13.08 -18.78 10.77
C ALA A 48 -12.26 -18.54 9.48
N ARG A 49 -11.63 -17.35 9.37
CA ARG A 49 -11.00 -16.88 8.13
C ARG A 49 -9.56 -17.36 7.95
N PHE A 50 -8.79 -17.51 9.04
CA PHE A 50 -7.35 -17.79 8.94
C PHE A 50 -6.91 -18.95 9.82
N ARG A 51 -6.21 -19.90 9.20
CA ARG A 51 -5.56 -21.03 9.90
C ARG A 51 -4.17 -20.66 10.44
N SER A 52 -3.44 -19.80 9.71
CA SER A 52 -2.08 -19.39 10.04
C SER A 52 -2.07 -18.27 11.10
N GLU A 53 -1.25 -18.43 12.14
CA GLU A 53 -1.03 -17.43 13.16
C GLU A 53 -0.49 -16.12 12.54
N ALA A 54 0.43 -16.21 11.58
CA ALA A 54 0.96 -15.04 10.88
C ALA A 54 -0.15 -14.22 10.22
N ARG A 55 -1.07 -14.88 9.48
CA ARG A 55 -2.20 -14.21 8.83
C ARG A 55 -3.20 -13.62 9.82
N ARG A 56 -3.40 -14.27 10.96
CA ARG A 56 -4.21 -13.73 12.05
C ARG A 56 -3.62 -12.43 12.58
N LYS A 57 -2.31 -12.42 12.85
CA LYS A 57 -1.58 -11.24 13.34
C LYS A 57 -1.65 -10.07 12.36
N GLU A 58 -1.36 -10.29 11.09
CA GLU A 58 -1.44 -9.29 10.02
C GLU A 58 -2.83 -8.65 9.96
N TRP A 59 -3.87 -9.46 9.95
CA TRP A 59 -5.25 -9.01 9.88
C TRP A 59 -5.69 -8.24 11.13
N LEU A 60 -5.32 -8.72 12.32
CA LEU A 60 -5.65 -8.09 13.60
C LEU A 60 -4.90 -6.77 13.81
N ALA A 61 -3.64 -6.70 13.42
CA ALA A 61 -2.84 -5.48 13.52
C ALA A 61 -3.48 -4.30 12.77
N VAL A 62 -4.05 -4.55 11.58
CA VAL A 62 -4.80 -3.53 10.84
C VAL A 62 -6.02 -3.04 11.63
N ARG A 63 -6.74 -3.93 12.35
CA ARG A 63 -7.89 -3.55 13.19
C ARG A 63 -7.46 -2.77 14.42
N VAL A 64 -6.32 -3.12 15.00
CA VAL A 64 -5.72 -2.34 16.08
C VAL A 64 -5.37 -0.93 15.61
N LEU A 65 -4.74 -0.79 14.43
CA LEU A 65 -4.49 0.52 13.81
C LEU A 65 -5.79 1.31 13.63
N LEU A 66 -6.83 0.68 13.11
CA LEU A 66 -8.11 1.31 12.86
C LEU A 66 -8.73 1.87 14.15
N HIS A 67 -8.88 1.03 15.18
CA HIS A 67 -9.64 1.39 16.37
C HIS A 67 -8.83 2.15 17.42
N ARG A 68 -7.52 1.86 17.54
CA ARG A 68 -6.68 2.42 18.61
C ARG A 68 -5.86 3.63 18.19
N VAL A 69 -5.54 3.73 16.90
CA VAL A 69 -4.63 4.78 16.41
C VAL A 69 -5.37 5.76 15.51
N ALA A 70 -6.16 5.29 14.57
CA ALA A 70 -6.96 6.14 13.68
C ALA A 70 -8.30 6.59 14.33
N ASP A 71 -8.68 6.01 15.47
CA ASP A 71 -9.91 6.30 16.24
C ASP A 71 -11.19 6.17 15.41
N ILE A 72 -11.23 5.17 14.53
CA ILE A 72 -12.40 4.84 13.72
C ILE A 72 -13.12 3.67 14.35
N SER A 73 -14.38 3.91 14.76
CA SER A 73 -15.22 2.88 15.39
C SER A 73 -15.82 1.89 14.40
N GLU A 74 -15.99 2.30 13.14
CA GLU A 74 -16.58 1.47 12.08
C GLU A 74 -15.63 0.35 11.64
N PRO A 75 -16.10 -0.91 11.45
CA PRO A 75 -15.30 -1.98 10.90
C PRO A 75 -15.05 -1.77 9.40
N ILE A 76 -13.95 -2.33 8.91
CA ILE A 76 -13.63 -2.34 7.47
C ILE A 76 -14.52 -3.36 6.77
N ALA A 77 -15.28 -2.90 5.78
CA ALA A 77 -15.99 -3.73 4.80
C ALA A 77 -15.11 -3.97 3.57
N TYR A 78 -15.48 -4.97 2.76
CA TYR A 78 -14.74 -5.33 1.54
C TYR A 78 -15.69 -5.43 0.36
N LYS A 79 -15.27 -4.84 -0.75
CA LYS A 79 -15.95 -4.94 -2.05
C LYS A 79 -15.80 -6.35 -2.62
N GLU A 80 -16.53 -6.67 -3.68
CA GLU A 80 -16.31 -7.90 -4.46
C GLU A 80 -14.91 -7.96 -5.06
N SER A 81 -14.31 -6.83 -5.40
CA SER A 81 -12.91 -6.68 -5.81
C SER A 81 -11.89 -7.06 -4.74
N GLY A 82 -12.32 -7.18 -3.48
CA GLY A 82 -11.44 -7.33 -2.32
C GLY A 82 -10.94 -6.01 -1.76
N GLY A 83 -11.24 -4.87 -2.40
CA GLY A 83 -10.87 -3.54 -1.93
C GLY A 83 -11.57 -3.17 -0.61
N PRO A 84 -10.85 -2.62 0.38
CA PRO A 84 -11.44 -2.18 1.64
C PRO A 84 -12.24 -0.89 1.47
N TYR A 85 -13.32 -0.73 2.25
CA TYR A 85 -14.09 0.51 2.30
C TYR A 85 -14.82 0.66 3.63
N PHE A 86 -15.32 1.88 3.92
CA PHE A 86 -16.22 2.17 5.02
C PHE A 86 -17.65 2.40 4.50
N VAL A 87 -18.65 1.95 5.26
CA VAL A 87 -20.06 2.13 4.88
C VAL A 87 -20.55 3.53 5.23
N HIS A 88 -20.10 4.08 6.36
CA HIS A 88 -20.57 5.35 6.90
C HIS A 88 -19.49 6.43 7.00
N THR A 89 -18.23 6.04 7.17
CA THR A 89 -17.11 6.99 7.24
C THR A 89 -16.75 7.48 5.84
N PRO A 90 -16.79 8.80 5.56
CA PRO A 90 -16.55 9.36 4.23
C PRO A 90 -15.05 9.45 3.90
N SER A 91 -14.30 8.39 4.13
CA SER A 91 -12.86 8.32 3.85
C SER A 91 -12.54 7.11 3.00
N SER A 92 -11.68 7.29 2.02
CA SER A 92 -11.04 6.18 1.33
C SER A 92 -10.04 5.50 2.26
N VAL A 93 -9.91 4.19 2.15
CA VAL A 93 -8.99 3.39 2.95
C VAL A 93 -8.18 2.48 2.04
N SER A 94 -6.89 2.37 2.31
CA SER A 94 -6.00 1.40 1.68
C SER A 94 -5.16 0.72 2.76
N ILE A 95 -4.87 -0.57 2.55
CA ILE A 95 -4.22 -1.42 3.54
C ILE A 95 -3.09 -2.18 2.87
N SER A 96 -1.96 -2.26 3.56
CA SER A 96 -0.90 -3.20 3.23
C SER A 96 -0.29 -3.78 4.50
N HIS A 97 0.28 -4.96 4.40
CA HIS A 97 0.96 -5.62 5.50
C HIS A 97 2.05 -6.56 5.01
N THR A 98 3.04 -6.72 5.83
CA THR A 98 4.07 -7.77 5.73
C THR A 98 3.94 -8.68 6.95
N SER A 99 4.82 -9.67 7.08
CA SER A 99 4.86 -10.52 8.29
C SER A 99 5.17 -9.76 9.58
N HIS A 100 5.76 -8.54 9.47
CA HIS A 100 6.23 -7.77 10.64
C HIS A 100 5.58 -6.40 10.76
N PHE A 101 5.00 -5.88 9.68
CA PHE A 101 4.45 -4.53 9.66
C PHE A 101 3.04 -4.51 9.07
N ALA A 102 2.17 -3.69 9.64
CA ALA A 102 0.89 -3.33 9.05
C ALA A 102 0.87 -1.83 8.76
N CYS A 103 0.25 -1.45 7.64
CA CYS A 103 0.01 -0.07 7.24
C CYS A 103 -1.48 0.11 6.96
N LEU A 104 -2.07 1.14 7.56
CA LEU A 104 -3.41 1.64 7.28
C LEU A 104 -3.27 3.07 6.76
N ALA A 105 -3.84 3.34 5.61
CA ALA A 105 -3.87 4.67 5.01
C ALA A 105 -5.31 5.16 4.87
N LEU A 106 -5.54 6.43 5.20
CA LEU A 106 -6.85 7.10 5.13
C LEU A 106 -6.73 8.39 4.34
N GLY A 107 -7.68 8.64 3.44
CA GLY A 107 -7.70 9.83 2.60
C GLY A 107 -9.09 10.13 2.04
N ASN A 108 -9.22 11.24 1.29
CA ASN A 108 -10.51 11.70 0.76
C ASN A 108 -10.65 11.48 -0.76
N ALA A 109 -9.64 10.92 -1.40
CA ALA A 109 -9.62 10.63 -2.84
C ALA A 109 -9.20 9.16 -3.06
N PRO A 110 -9.37 8.58 -4.25
CA PRO A 110 -8.84 7.26 -4.57
C PRO A 110 -7.30 7.24 -4.50
N PHE A 111 -6.75 6.32 -3.73
CA PHE A 111 -5.31 6.10 -3.61
C PHE A 111 -5.05 4.64 -3.25
N GLY A 112 -3.78 4.22 -3.37
CA GLY A 112 -3.33 2.90 -2.95
C GLY A 112 -2.01 2.98 -2.18
N VAL A 113 -1.91 2.24 -1.10
CA VAL A 113 -0.67 2.08 -0.34
C VAL A 113 -0.17 0.66 -0.41
N ASP A 114 1.14 0.52 -0.50
CA ASP A 114 1.78 -0.78 -0.36
C ASP A 114 3.08 -0.69 0.45
N ILE A 115 3.38 -1.75 1.19
CA ILE A 115 4.64 -1.96 1.91
C ILE A 115 5.18 -3.35 1.59
N GLU A 116 6.44 -3.41 1.17
CA GLU A 116 7.11 -4.67 0.84
C GLU A 116 8.47 -4.79 1.53
N GLN A 117 8.70 -5.90 2.22
CA GLN A 117 9.98 -6.19 2.86
C GLN A 117 11.06 -6.47 1.83
N TYR A 118 12.28 -6.01 2.12
CA TYR A 118 13.43 -6.37 1.30
C TYR A 118 13.70 -7.87 1.35
N GLY A 119 14.06 -8.43 0.20
CA GLY A 119 14.40 -9.83 0.10
C GLY A 119 14.74 -10.25 -1.33
N ALA A 120 15.55 -11.29 -1.46
CA ALA A 120 15.99 -11.80 -2.75
C ALA A 120 14.86 -12.35 -3.63
N LYS A 121 13.67 -12.61 -3.07
CA LYS A 121 12.52 -13.16 -3.80
C LYS A 121 12.03 -12.23 -4.90
N ALA A 122 11.93 -10.92 -4.64
CA ALA A 122 11.49 -9.96 -5.64
C ALA A 122 12.47 -9.92 -6.83
N LEU A 123 13.78 -9.87 -6.54
CA LEU A 123 14.81 -9.89 -7.58
C LEU A 123 14.75 -11.17 -8.44
N ALA A 124 14.58 -12.33 -7.81
CA ALA A 124 14.48 -13.62 -8.52
C ALA A 124 13.22 -13.75 -9.40
N LEU A 125 12.22 -12.90 -9.18
CA LEU A 125 10.95 -12.92 -9.93
C LEU A 125 10.80 -11.76 -10.93
N THR A 126 11.83 -10.90 -11.10
CA THR A 126 11.76 -9.72 -11.99
C THR A 126 11.31 -10.07 -13.41
N ASP A 127 11.75 -11.22 -13.95
CA ASP A 127 11.33 -11.67 -15.27
C ASP A 127 9.82 -11.94 -15.41
N LYS A 128 9.12 -12.13 -14.30
CA LYS A 128 7.69 -12.39 -14.29
C LYS A 128 6.84 -11.13 -14.23
N PHE A 129 7.38 -10.04 -13.65
CA PHE A 129 6.58 -8.84 -13.40
C PHE A 129 7.16 -7.55 -13.98
N LEU A 130 8.45 -7.51 -14.41
CA LEU A 130 9.03 -6.38 -15.10
C LEU A 130 9.02 -6.59 -16.60
N LYS A 131 8.46 -5.62 -17.33
CA LYS A 131 8.55 -5.54 -18.78
C LYS A 131 9.97 -5.19 -19.23
N PRO A 132 10.39 -5.49 -20.48
CA PRO A 132 11.74 -5.16 -20.97
C PRO A 132 12.14 -3.70 -20.72
N GLN A 133 11.25 -2.75 -21.03
CA GLN A 133 11.49 -1.32 -20.82
C GLN A 133 11.63 -0.92 -19.34
N GLU A 134 10.96 -1.63 -18.43
CA GLU A 134 11.10 -1.40 -16.99
C GLU A 134 12.46 -1.89 -16.45
N LYS A 135 12.99 -2.96 -17.03
CA LYS A 135 14.34 -3.46 -16.69
C LYS A 135 15.44 -2.47 -17.11
N GLU A 136 15.24 -1.73 -18.19
CA GLU A 136 16.18 -0.69 -18.64
C GLU A 136 16.26 0.46 -17.62
N LEU A 137 15.16 0.76 -16.90
CA LEU A 137 15.16 1.81 -15.88
C LEU A 137 16.14 1.51 -14.74
N VAL A 138 16.42 0.24 -14.43
CA VAL A 138 17.41 -0.13 -13.39
C VAL A 138 18.77 0.51 -13.67
N SER A 139 19.21 0.50 -14.94
CA SER A 139 20.50 1.08 -15.35
C SER A 139 20.51 2.61 -15.41
N GLN A 140 19.31 3.23 -15.37
CA GLN A 140 19.13 4.69 -15.43
C GLN A 140 18.98 5.32 -14.03
N THR A 141 18.99 4.52 -12.98
CA THR A 141 18.84 4.96 -11.59
C THR A 141 20.07 4.61 -10.76
N SER A 142 20.23 5.28 -9.61
CA SER A 142 21.21 4.91 -8.59
C SER A 142 20.69 3.86 -7.59
N ILE A 143 19.44 3.44 -7.75
CA ILE A 143 18.78 2.45 -6.88
C ILE A 143 19.39 1.07 -7.14
N ALA A 144 19.82 0.37 -6.08
CA ALA A 144 20.34 -0.97 -6.20
C ALA A 144 19.31 -1.93 -6.84
N PRO A 145 19.72 -2.87 -7.72
CA PRO A 145 18.79 -3.75 -8.43
C PRO A 145 17.79 -4.49 -7.54
N GLU A 146 18.22 -4.94 -6.36
CA GLU A 146 17.37 -5.61 -5.38
C GLU A 146 16.31 -4.66 -4.80
N GLN A 147 16.69 -3.42 -4.52
CA GLN A 147 15.78 -2.39 -4.03
C GLN A 147 14.79 -1.96 -5.13
N PHE A 148 15.28 -1.82 -6.37
CA PHE A 148 14.43 -1.50 -7.51
C PHE A 148 13.38 -2.59 -7.76
N ALA A 149 13.74 -3.87 -7.66
CA ALA A 149 12.81 -4.98 -7.83
C ALA A 149 11.67 -4.91 -6.80
N VAL A 150 12.00 -4.66 -5.52
CA VAL A 150 10.98 -4.53 -4.45
C VAL A 150 10.15 -3.26 -4.65
N LEU A 151 10.77 -2.14 -5.01
CA LEU A 151 10.08 -0.89 -5.32
C LEU A 151 9.09 -1.05 -6.47
N ALA A 152 9.52 -1.68 -7.56
CA ALA A 152 8.68 -1.87 -8.75
C ALA A 152 7.48 -2.78 -8.47
N TRP A 153 7.69 -3.85 -7.70
CA TRP A 153 6.60 -4.72 -7.25
C TRP A 153 5.60 -3.93 -6.40
N SER A 154 6.07 -3.28 -5.34
CA SER A 154 5.24 -2.49 -4.42
C SER A 154 4.50 -1.35 -5.14
N ALA A 155 5.15 -0.67 -6.10
CA ALA A 155 4.52 0.37 -6.90
C ALA A 155 3.34 -0.16 -7.72
N LYS A 156 3.50 -1.33 -8.37
CA LYS A 156 2.39 -1.96 -9.13
C LYS A 156 1.24 -2.38 -8.22
N GLU A 157 1.54 -2.94 -7.04
CA GLU A 157 0.52 -3.27 -6.03
C GLU A 157 -0.22 -2.03 -5.53
N ALA A 158 0.48 -0.93 -5.27
CA ALA A 158 -0.15 0.32 -4.87
C ALA A 158 -1.08 0.88 -5.96
N VAL A 159 -0.64 0.85 -7.22
CA VAL A 159 -1.48 1.26 -8.38
C VAL A 159 -2.69 0.35 -8.52
N TYR A 160 -2.52 -0.96 -8.43
CA TYR A 160 -3.61 -1.93 -8.54
C TYR A 160 -4.68 -1.69 -7.47
N LYS A 161 -4.25 -1.44 -6.22
CA LYS A 161 -5.15 -1.10 -5.10
C LYS A 161 -5.89 0.23 -5.34
N ALA A 162 -5.20 1.23 -5.90
CA ALA A 162 -5.79 2.54 -6.20
C ALA A 162 -6.78 2.49 -7.36
N ALA A 163 -6.51 1.69 -8.38
CA ALA A 163 -7.38 1.53 -9.54
C ALA A 163 -8.70 0.84 -9.18
N ASP A 164 -8.69 -0.07 -8.20
CA ASP A 164 -9.85 -0.84 -7.72
C ASP A 164 -10.65 -1.49 -8.86
N ASP A 165 -9.93 -2.01 -9.85
CA ASP A 165 -10.48 -2.62 -11.07
C ASP A 165 -10.03 -4.07 -11.19
N VAL A 166 -10.96 -5.01 -11.01
CA VAL A 166 -10.70 -6.46 -11.06
C VAL A 166 -10.29 -6.96 -12.46
N SER A 167 -10.57 -6.20 -13.50
CA SER A 167 -10.18 -6.55 -14.87
C SER A 167 -8.74 -6.16 -15.19
N LEU A 168 -8.11 -5.35 -14.34
CA LEU A 168 -6.76 -4.87 -14.54
C LEU A 168 -5.73 -5.97 -14.27
N GLY A 169 -4.88 -6.25 -15.24
CA GLY A 169 -3.75 -7.16 -15.09
C GLY A 169 -2.56 -6.48 -14.42
N LEU A 170 -2.22 -6.87 -13.19
CA LEU A 170 -1.15 -6.26 -12.38
C LEU A 170 0.18 -6.08 -13.13
N PHE A 171 0.57 -7.07 -13.96
CA PHE A 171 1.85 -7.06 -14.66
C PHE A 171 1.70 -6.68 -16.13
N GLN A 172 0.54 -6.91 -16.70
CA GLN A 172 0.25 -6.69 -18.11
C GLN A 172 -0.12 -5.23 -18.40
N ASP A 173 -0.97 -4.66 -17.53
CA ASP A 173 -1.62 -3.38 -17.78
C ASP A 173 -0.95 -2.21 -17.02
N ILE A 174 -0.12 -2.52 -16.00
CA ILE A 174 0.61 -1.53 -15.19
C ILE A 174 2.07 -1.49 -15.63
N THR A 175 2.56 -0.30 -16.02
CA THR A 175 3.94 -0.10 -16.52
C THR A 175 4.59 1.10 -15.86
N ILE A 176 5.75 0.91 -15.24
CA ILE A 176 6.58 2.01 -14.76
C ILE A 176 7.31 2.61 -15.96
N GLU A 177 7.08 3.89 -16.23
CA GLU A 177 7.66 4.59 -17.38
C GLU A 177 8.86 5.46 -17.01
N HIS A 178 8.88 5.98 -15.80
CA HIS A 178 9.92 6.91 -15.38
C HIS A 178 10.14 6.88 -13.87
N VAL A 179 11.39 7.12 -13.46
CA VAL A 179 11.82 7.26 -12.07
C VAL A 179 12.45 8.65 -11.88
N ASP A 180 11.82 9.48 -11.08
CA ASP A 180 12.36 10.78 -10.64
C ASP A 180 12.93 10.60 -9.23
N GLU A 181 14.20 10.14 -9.14
CA GLU A 181 14.85 9.86 -7.87
C GLU A 181 14.93 11.08 -6.94
N PRO A 182 15.29 12.30 -7.42
CA PRO A 182 15.31 13.48 -6.56
C PRO A 182 13.99 13.80 -5.88
N LYS A 183 12.86 13.43 -6.50
CA LYS A 183 11.53 13.62 -5.94
C LYS A 183 10.98 12.37 -5.25
N ALA A 184 11.68 11.24 -5.32
CA ALA A 184 11.20 9.92 -4.89
C ALA A 184 9.81 9.60 -5.50
N LEU A 185 9.69 9.75 -6.81
CA LEU A 185 8.44 9.67 -7.55
C LEU A 185 8.59 8.80 -8.80
N LEU A 186 7.63 7.89 -9.01
CA LEU A 186 7.49 7.13 -10.24
C LEU A 186 6.34 7.68 -11.07
N SER A 187 6.48 7.64 -12.39
CA SER A 187 5.36 7.76 -13.34
C SER A 187 4.98 6.38 -13.82
N VAL A 188 3.72 6.01 -13.64
CA VAL A 188 3.22 4.68 -13.92
C VAL A 188 2.02 4.78 -14.86
N ARG A 189 2.07 4.10 -15.99
CA ARG A 189 0.96 4.02 -16.93
C ARG A 189 0.07 2.84 -16.60
N VAL A 190 -1.23 3.09 -16.57
CA VAL A 190 -2.28 2.07 -16.48
C VAL A 190 -3.01 2.05 -17.83
N GLN A 191 -2.98 0.92 -18.51
CA GLN A 191 -3.61 0.75 -19.81
C GLN A 191 -4.01 -0.71 -20.00
N HIS A 192 -5.31 -0.97 -20.12
CA HIS A 192 -5.78 -2.31 -20.47
C HIS A 192 -5.27 -2.73 -21.85
N GLN A 193 -4.87 -3.99 -21.98
CA GLN A 193 -4.40 -4.51 -23.27
C GLN A 193 -5.46 -4.43 -24.38
N SER A 194 -6.74 -4.44 -24.01
CA SER A 194 -7.88 -4.29 -24.94
C SER A 194 -8.08 -2.86 -25.44
N ASP A 195 -7.47 -1.86 -24.80
CA ASP A 195 -7.71 -0.45 -25.08
C ASP A 195 -6.78 0.05 -26.18
N CYS A 196 -7.37 0.62 -27.23
CA CYS A 196 -6.64 1.31 -28.31
C CYS A 196 -6.23 2.74 -27.92
N GLY A 197 -6.55 3.19 -26.71
CA GLY A 197 -6.30 4.55 -26.21
C GLY A 197 -4.91 4.75 -25.60
N VAL A 198 -4.63 6.00 -25.23
CA VAL A 198 -3.45 6.35 -24.43
C VAL A 198 -3.82 6.16 -22.97
N GLY A 199 -3.33 5.11 -22.32
CA GLY A 199 -3.66 4.82 -20.92
C GLY A 199 -3.45 5.99 -19.94
N GLU A 200 -3.97 5.86 -18.74
CA GLU A 200 -3.85 6.88 -17.68
C GLU A 200 -2.45 6.88 -17.05
N VAL A 201 -1.95 8.07 -16.71
CA VAL A 201 -0.69 8.21 -15.95
C VAL A 201 -1.00 8.43 -14.48
N TRP A 202 -0.40 7.60 -13.64
CA TRP A 202 -0.49 7.66 -12.20
C TRP A 202 0.87 8.01 -11.61
N LYS A 203 0.87 8.62 -10.43
CA LYS A 203 2.10 8.92 -9.68
C LYS A 203 2.20 8.01 -8.48
N VAL A 204 3.40 7.49 -8.26
CA VAL A 204 3.70 6.69 -7.07
C VAL A 204 4.89 7.33 -6.36
N SER A 205 4.64 7.89 -5.20
CA SER A 205 5.71 8.31 -4.30
C SER A 205 6.23 7.11 -3.51
N TYR A 206 7.52 7.11 -3.18
CA TYR A 206 8.13 6.02 -2.45
C TYR A 206 9.11 6.49 -1.37
N VAL A 207 9.29 5.65 -0.36
CA VAL A 207 10.30 5.83 0.68
C VAL A 207 10.94 4.49 1.01
N PHE A 208 12.26 4.45 0.98
CA PHE A 208 13.02 3.30 1.49
C PHE A 208 13.16 3.42 3.00
N MET A 209 12.38 2.61 3.72
CA MET A 209 12.49 2.45 5.17
C MET A 209 13.56 1.40 5.51
N PRO A 210 14.05 1.31 6.76
CA PRO A 210 15.09 0.34 7.12
C PRO A 210 14.74 -1.13 6.81
N HIS A 211 13.48 -1.50 6.85
CA HIS A 211 13.02 -2.89 6.75
C HIS A 211 12.08 -3.17 5.58
N PHE A 212 11.54 -2.14 4.94
CA PHE A 212 10.60 -2.26 3.83
C PHE A 212 10.65 -1.02 2.93
N VAL A 213 10.14 -1.13 1.72
CA VAL A 213 9.78 0.01 0.91
C VAL A 213 8.30 0.34 1.14
N LEU A 214 8.00 1.62 1.24
CA LEU A 214 6.63 2.15 1.26
C LEU A 214 6.36 2.84 -0.07
N THR A 215 5.23 2.53 -0.69
CA THR A 215 4.75 3.20 -1.90
C THR A 215 3.33 3.72 -1.70
N LEU A 216 3.06 4.90 -2.25
CA LEU A 216 1.76 5.55 -2.23
C LEU A 216 1.40 6.01 -3.63
N CYS A 217 0.33 5.46 -4.18
CA CYS A 217 -0.19 5.77 -5.51
C CYS A 217 -1.35 6.76 -5.45
N PHE A 218 -1.36 7.73 -6.38
CA PHE A 218 -2.43 8.71 -6.60
C PHE A 218 -2.50 9.09 -8.08
N LYS A 219 -3.67 9.59 -8.55
CA LYS A 219 -3.81 10.06 -9.94
C LYS A 219 -3.07 11.38 -10.16
N ASP A 220 -2.42 11.51 -11.32
CA ASP A 220 -1.81 12.77 -11.73
C ASP A 220 -2.90 13.81 -12.01
N GLY A 221 -2.77 15.01 -11.42
CA GLY A 221 -3.75 16.11 -11.56
C GLY A 221 -4.65 16.35 -10.35
N GLU A 222 -4.66 15.52 -9.33
CA GLU A 222 -5.26 15.85 -8.04
C GLU A 222 -4.41 16.90 -7.33
N ARG A 223 -4.89 18.15 -7.36
CA ARG A 223 -4.22 19.28 -6.68
C ARG A 223 -4.26 19.05 -5.17
N ILE A 224 -3.09 19.06 -4.59
CA ILE A 224 -2.88 19.15 -3.15
C ILE A 224 -3.48 20.48 -2.67
N VAL A 225 -4.56 20.42 -1.92
CA VAL A 225 -5.01 21.54 -1.12
C VAL A 225 -4.06 21.61 0.08
N ARG A 226 -3.12 22.54 0.05
CA ARG A 226 -2.38 22.92 1.26
C ARG A 226 -3.38 23.60 2.19
N GLU A 227 -3.82 22.94 3.23
CA GLU A 227 -4.28 23.64 4.41
C GLU A 227 -3.03 24.26 5.05
N SER A 228 -2.92 25.57 4.89
CA SER A 228 -1.99 26.39 5.67
C SER A 228 -2.49 26.37 7.11
N LEU A 229 -1.71 25.75 7.99
CA LEU A 229 -1.78 25.93 9.44
C LEU A 229 -1.32 27.34 9.81
#